data_c97d7a28e6a7c4f9c4cfd10b63b5aff4
#
_entry.id   c97d7a28e6a7c4f9c4cfd10b63b5aff4
#
_cell.length_a   1.000
_cell.length_b   1.000
_cell.length_c   1.000
_cell.angle_alpha   90.00
_cell.angle_beta   90.00
_cell.angle_gamma   90.00
#
_symmetry.space_group_name_H-M   'P 1'
#
loop_
_entity.id
_entity.type
_entity.pdbx_description
1 polymer ?
#
loop_
_entity_poly.entity_id
_entity_poly.type
_entity_poly.pdbx_seq_one_letter_code
_entity_poly.pdbx_strand_id
1 'polypeptide(L)'
;IPIAAGAALSARVRGTDQVAVSFFGDGATNEGVFHETLNMASLWKLPALFVIENNQYALSMRVVESSAQPNLAARAAAYAIPGEQVDGNNVVAVYRAAAAAVARARRGEGPTVLECITYRMRGHARFEAAGYRPAEEVERWKQLDPILRLGEALQAGGLATGGELEQI
;
A
#
# COMPACT_ATOMS: atom_id res chain seq x y z
N ILE A 1 5.89 -3.70 -10.83
CA ILE A 1 6.87 -2.86 -10.12
C ILE A 1 7.82 -2.22 -11.14
N PRO A 2 8.55 -2.96 -12.00
CA PRO A 2 9.50 -2.35 -12.95
C PRO A 2 8.84 -1.47 -14.02
N ILE A 3 7.62 -1.79 -14.46
CA ILE A 3 6.88 -0.98 -15.42
C ILE A 3 6.65 0.44 -14.87
N ALA A 4 6.28 0.56 -13.60
CA ALA A 4 6.09 1.87 -12.96
C ALA A 4 7.43 2.64 -12.85
N ALA A 5 8.54 1.95 -12.58
CA ALA A 5 9.85 2.59 -12.59
C ALA A 5 10.22 3.10 -14.00
N GLY A 6 9.88 2.35 -15.05
CA GLY A 6 10.04 2.79 -16.46
C GLY A 6 9.19 4.03 -16.78
N ALA A 7 7.94 4.06 -16.32
CA ALA A 7 7.06 5.23 -16.46
C ALA A 7 7.62 6.46 -15.72
N ALA A 8 8.12 6.26 -14.48
CA ALA A 8 8.76 7.31 -13.70
C ALA A 8 10.05 7.83 -14.38
N LEU A 9 10.85 6.94 -14.97
CA LEU A 9 12.00 7.33 -15.76
C LEU A 9 11.61 8.19 -16.95
N SER A 10 10.55 7.80 -17.69
CA SER A 10 10.00 8.58 -18.79
C SER A 10 9.57 9.98 -18.32
N ALA A 11 8.84 10.08 -17.21
CA ALA A 11 8.43 11.36 -16.63
C ALA A 11 9.64 12.25 -16.32
N ARG A 12 10.68 11.68 -15.69
CA ARG A 12 11.92 12.39 -15.37
C ARG A 12 12.65 12.87 -16.60
N VAL A 13 12.85 12.01 -17.61
CA VAL A 13 13.56 12.37 -18.86
C VAL A 13 12.82 13.47 -19.61
N ARG A 14 11.49 13.44 -19.58
CA ARG A 14 10.64 14.45 -20.22
C ARG A 14 10.47 15.73 -19.40
N GLY A 15 11.00 15.78 -18.18
CA GLY A 15 10.89 16.96 -17.31
C GLY A 15 9.45 17.29 -16.87
N THR A 16 8.59 16.26 -16.72
CA THR A 16 7.20 16.45 -16.27
C THR A 16 7.08 16.26 -14.75
N ASP A 17 5.99 16.72 -14.15
CA ASP A 17 5.65 16.56 -12.74
C ASP A 17 4.88 15.27 -12.43
N GLN A 18 4.76 14.38 -13.41
CA GLN A 18 4.10 13.09 -13.30
C GLN A 18 4.82 12.19 -12.29
N VAL A 19 4.03 11.49 -11.47
CA VAL A 19 4.52 10.48 -10.53
C VAL A 19 3.90 9.14 -10.91
N ALA A 20 4.73 8.12 -11.04
CA ALA A 20 4.25 6.77 -11.28
C ALA A 20 3.95 6.06 -9.97
N VAL A 21 2.79 5.41 -9.88
CA VAL A 21 2.39 4.64 -8.71
C VAL A 21 2.29 3.16 -9.09
N SER A 22 2.86 2.30 -8.26
CA SER A 22 2.77 0.84 -8.40
C SER A 22 2.07 0.27 -7.18
N PHE A 23 0.96 -0.45 -7.40
CA PHE A 23 0.27 -1.22 -6.37
C PHE A 23 0.63 -2.69 -6.51
N PHE A 24 0.94 -3.37 -5.40
CA PHE A 24 1.24 -4.80 -5.37
C PHE A 24 1.05 -5.36 -3.96
N GLY A 25 0.77 -6.67 -3.88
CA GLY A 25 0.60 -7.35 -2.59
C GLY A 25 1.92 -7.60 -1.85
N ASP A 26 1.81 -7.96 -0.59
CA ASP A 26 2.90 -8.29 0.32
C ASP A 26 3.83 -9.37 -0.25
N GLY A 27 3.30 -10.42 -0.87
CA GLY A 27 4.11 -11.49 -1.47
C GLY A 27 5.09 -11.03 -2.54
N ALA A 28 4.73 -10.00 -3.32
CA ALA A 28 5.60 -9.47 -4.36
C ALA A 28 6.88 -8.80 -3.82
N THR A 29 6.91 -8.46 -2.54
CA THR A 29 8.12 -7.90 -1.90
C THR A 29 9.24 -8.93 -1.72
N ASN A 30 8.96 -10.22 -1.90
CA ASN A 30 9.95 -11.30 -1.84
C ASN A 30 10.53 -11.65 -3.22
N GLU A 31 10.01 -11.04 -4.29
CA GLU A 31 10.53 -11.21 -5.64
C GLU A 31 11.80 -10.37 -5.85
N GLY A 32 12.80 -10.95 -6.54
CA GLY A 32 14.05 -10.23 -6.83
C GLY A 32 13.84 -8.89 -7.53
N VAL A 33 12.86 -8.83 -8.44
CA VAL A 33 12.51 -7.63 -9.19
C VAL A 33 12.04 -6.45 -8.31
N PHE A 34 11.48 -6.70 -7.15
CA PHE A 34 11.18 -5.65 -6.16
C PHE A 34 12.47 -4.95 -5.72
N HIS A 35 13.46 -5.75 -5.30
CA HIS A 35 14.74 -5.25 -4.78
C HIS A 35 15.54 -4.51 -5.85
N GLU A 36 15.63 -5.07 -7.04
CA GLU A 36 16.31 -4.47 -8.19
C GLU A 36 15.69 -3.14 -8.58
N THR A 37 14.35 -3.09 -8.64
CA THR A 37 13.61 -1.87 -9.00
C THR A 37 13.78 -0.77 -7.97
N LEU A 38 13.71 -1.08 -6.68
CA LEU A 38 13.90 -0.07 -5.62
C LEU A 38 15.32 0.51 -5.66
N ASN A 39 16.35 -0.32 -5.89
CA ASN A 39 17.72 0.14 -6.02
C ASN A 39 17.89 1.11 -7.19
N MET A 40 17.37 0.75 -8.37
CA MET A 40 17.42 1.62 -9.55
C MET A 40 16.62 2.91 -9.34
N ALA A 41 15.41 2.80 -8.79
CA ALA A 41 14.55 3.96 -8.56
C ALA A 41 15.17 4.95 -7.57
N SER A 42 15.83 4.45 -6.53
CA SER A 42 16.58 5.26 -5.57
C SER A 42 17.77 5.95 -6.23
N LEU A 43 18.65 5.18 -6.90
CA LEU A 43 19.85 5.68 -7.56
C LEU A 43 19.54 6.80 -8.55
N TRP A 44 18.48 6.65 -9.29
CA TRP A 44 18.05 7.63 -10.29
C TRP A 44 17.03 8.64 -9.74
N LYS A 45 16.72 8.63 -8.46
CA LYS A 45 15.74 9.52 -7.82
C LYS A 45 14.44 9.62 -8.63
N LEU A 46 13.91 8.46 -9.06
CA LEU A 46 12.72 8.42 -9.90
C LEU A 46 11.49 8.94 -9.13
N PRO A 47 10.60 9.70 -9.81
CA PRO A 47 9.34 10.14 -9.21
C PRO A 47 8.34 8.96 -9.15
N ALA A 48 8.53 8.07 -8.18
CA ALA A 48 7.73 6.86 -8.02
C ALA A 48 7.23 6.68 -6.59
N LEU A 49 6.02 6.12 -6.45
CA LEU A 49 5.43 5.66 -5.21
C LEU A 49 5.14 4.16 -5.33
N PHE A 50 5.73 3.36 -4.45
CA PHE A 50 5.55 1.92 -4.38
C PHE A 50 4.61 1.60 -3.22
N VAL A 51 3.37 1.19 -3.53
CA VAL A 51 2.33 0.91 -2.54
C VAL A 51 2.22 -0.61 -2.36
N ILE A 52 2.51 -1.06 -1.15
CA ILE A 52 2.35 -2.45 -0.73
C ILE A 52 0.97 -2.59 -0.10
N GLU A 53 0.07 -3.32 -0.73
CA GLU A 53 -1.20 -3.73 -0.15
C GLU A 53 -0.94 -4.96 0.73
N ASN A 54 -0.47 -4.73 1.96
CA ASN A 54 -0.20 -5.82 2.90
C ASN A 54 -1.51 -6.34 3.47
N ASN A 55 -2.10 -7.29 2.76
CA ASN A 55 -3.35 -7.94 3.16
C ASN A 55 -3.15 -9.16 4.06
N GLN A 56 -1.94 -9.33 4.62
CA GLN A 56 -1.49 -10.35 5.56
C GLN A 56 -1.23 -11.73 4.95
N TYR A 57 -1.60 -11.97 3.69
CA TYR A 57 -1.48 -13.31 3.09
C TYR A 57 -1.03 -13.25 1.63
N ALA A 58 0.12 -13.82 1.32
CA ALA A 58 0.54 -14.17 -0.04
C ALA A 58 -0.02 -15.57 -0.36
N LEU A 59 -1.09 -15.66 -1.18
CA LEU A 59 -1.90 -16.87 -1.33
C LEU A 59 -2.40 -17.36 0.04
N SER A 60 -1.83 -18.43 0.55
CA SER A 60 -2.15 -19.02 1.86
C SER A 60 -1.08 -18.77 2.93
N MET A 61 0.08 -18.22 2.55
CA MET A 61 1.20 -18.01 3.46
C MET A 61 1.12 -16.65 4.13
N ARG A 62 1.25 -16.61 5.44
CA ARG A 62 1.24 -15.38 6.22
C ARG A 62 2.52 -14.57 5.99
N VAL A 63 2.40 -13.24 6.05
CA VAL A 63 3.56 -12.34 5.94
C VAL A 63 4.64 -12.68 6.96
N VAL A 64 4.24 -12.95 8.21
CA VAL A 64 5.15 -13.30 9.31
C VAL A 64 5.88 -14.64 9.13
N GLU A 65 5.38 -15.49 8.24
CA GLU A 65 5.98 -16.78 7.90
C GLU A 65 6.86 -16.68 6.64
N SER A 66 6.58 -15.71 5.77
CA SER A 66 7.27 -15.52 4.49
C SER A 66 8.33 -14.43 4.52
N SER A 67 8.37 -13.61 5.56
CA SER A 67 9.25 -12.43 5.65
C SER A 67 9.94 -12.35 7.00
N ALA A 68 11.26 -12.41 7.01
CA ALA A 68 12.05 -12.22 8.22
C ALA A 68 11.87 -10.83 8.85
N GLN A 69 11.57 -9.82 8.01
CA GLN A 69 11.14 -8.49 8.43
C GLN A 69 9.68 -8.30 8.07
N PRO A 70 8.74 -8.45 9.02
CA PRO A 70 7.30 -8.36 8.75
C PRO A 70 6.80 -6.93 8.50
N ASN A 71 7.53 -5.91 8.96
CA ASN A 71 7.34 -4.53 8.50
C ASN A 71 8.03 -4.38 7.13
N LEU A 72 7.25 -4.52 6.06
CA LEU A 72 7.80 -4.55 4.70
C LEU A 72 8.29 -3.17 4.26
N ALA A 73 7.72 -2.08 4.78
CA ALA A 73 8.19 -0.72 4.53
C ALA A 73 9.61 -0.50 5.04
N ALA A 74 10.02 -1.20 6.10
CA ALA A 74 11.38 -1.11 6.64
C ALA A 74 12.47 -1.57 5.64
N ARG A 75 12.10 -2.38 4.63
CA ARG A 75 13.03 -2.80 3.55
C ARG A 75 13.54 -1.62 2.72
N ALA A 76 12.79 -0.53 2.67
CA ALA A 76 13.15 0.70 1.96
C ALA A 76 14.50 1.30 2.45
N ALA A 77 14.83 1.12 3.72
CA ALA A 77 16.07 1.60 4.31
C ALA A 77 17.32 1.03 3.63
N ALA A 78 17.24 -0.22 3.11
CA ALA A 78 18.34 -0.83 2.37
C ALA A 78 18.70 -0.08 1.07
N TYR A 79 17.80 0.73 0.56
CA TYR A 79 17.95 1.52 -0.67
C TYR A 79 18.03 3.02 -0.38
N ALA A 80 18.20 3.44 0.88
CA ALA A 80 18.24 4.83 1.31
C ALA A 80 17.02 5.66 0.86
N ILE A 81 15.83 5.07 0.83
CA ILE A 81 14.56 5.72 0.52
C ILE A 81 13.60 5.62 1.71
N PRO A 82 12.66 6.56 1.86
CA PRO A 82 11.65 6.48 2.89
C PRO A 82 10.75 5.26 2.73
N GLY A 83 10.47 4.60 3.85
CA GLY A 83 9.44 3.57 3.98
C GLY A 83 8.50 3.95 5.12
N GLU A 84 7.20 3.98 4.85
CA GLU A 84 6.16 4.30 5.82
C GLU A 84 5.12 3.19 5.86
N GLN A 85 4.73 2.76 7.06
CA GLN A 85 3.65 1.81 7.27
C GLN A 85 2.44 2.56 7.85
N VAL A 86 1.26 2.37 7.24
CA VAL A 86 0.02 3.03 7.64
C VAL A 86 -1.12 2.02 7.81
N ASP A 87 -2.13 2.40 8.57
CA ASP A 87 -3.42 1.69 8.59
C ASP A 87 -4.11 1.85 7.23
N GLY A 88 -4.04 0.80 6.40
CA GLY A 88 -4.63 0.76 5.05
C GLY A 88 -6.16 0.81 5.05
N ASN A 89 -6.80 0.56 6.20
CA ASN A 89 -8.24 0.70 6.38
C ASN A 89 -8.66 2.10 6.86
N ASN A 90 -7.71 3.03 6.96
CA ASN A 90 -7.96 4.45 7.25
C ASN A 90 -7.61 5.29 6.02
N VAL A 91 -8.62 5.64 5.23
CA VAL A 91 -8.43 6.40 3.97
C VAL A 91 -7.75 7.74 4.20
N VAL A 92 -7.99 8.41 5.32
CA VAL A 92 -7.37 9.71 5.64
C VAL A 92 -5.88 9.55 5.93
N ALA A 93 -5.49 8.49 6.65
CA ALA A 93 -4.08 8.18 6.91
C ALA A 93 -3.36 7.85 5.60
N VAL A 94 -3.94 6.99 4.75
CA VAL A 94 -3.39 6.64 3.43
C VAL A 94 -3.27 7.87 2.54
N TYR A 95 -4.29 8.73 2.50
CA TYR A 95 -4.24 9.98 1.73
C TYR A 95 -3.08 10.89 2.16
N ARG A 96 -2.92 11.09 3.46
CA ARG A 96 -1.84 11.97 3.99
C ARG A 96 -0.45 11.44 3.65
N ALA A 97 -0.22 10.15 3.87
CA ALA A 97 1.05 9.50 3.55
C ALA A 97 1.34 9.54 2.04
N ALA A 98 0.35 9.20 1.22
CA ALA A 98 0.49 9.24 -0.24
C ALA A 98 0.73 10.67 -0.76
N ALA A 99 0.02 11.67 -0.24
CA ALA A 99 0.21 13.07 -0.61
C ALA A 99 1.64 13.56 -0.28
N ALA A 100 2.16 13.21 0.90
CA ALA A 100 3.53 13.53 1.30
C ALA A 100 4.56 12.86 0.37
N ALA A 101 4.35 11.57 0.04
CA ALA A 101 5.20 10.81 -0.86
C ALA A 101 5.20 11.39 -2.29
N VAL A 102 4.03 11.76 -2.83
CA VAL A 102 3.89 12.39 -4.15
C VAL A 102 4.57 13.77 -4.16
N ALA A 103 4.37 14.58 -3.13
CA ALA A 103 5.05 15.88 -3.02
C ALA A 103 6.57 15.72 -2.98
N ARG A 104 7.09 14.74 -2.25
CA ARG A 104 8.52 14.39 -2.22
C ARG A 104 9.03 14.01 -3.62
N ALA A 105 8.32 13.13 -4.32
CA ALA A 105 8.70 12.69 -5.66
C ALA A 105 8.75 13.86 -6.66
N ARG A 106 7.78 14.78 -6.60
CA ARG A 106 7.73 15.99 -7.45
C ARG A 106 8.87 16.98 -7.15
N ARG A 107 9.39 17.00 -5.93
CA ARG A 107 10.61 17.79 -5.60
C ARG A 107 11.91 17.13 -6.09
N GLY A 108 11.83 15.96 -6.76
CA GLY A 108 13.02 15.23 -7.24
C GLY A 108 13.82 14.54 -6.13
N GLU A 109 13.20 14.32 -4.95
CA GLU A 109 13.86 13.69 -3.81
C GLU A 109 13.84 12.15 -3.89
N GLY A 110 13.26 11.60 -4.93
CA GLY A 110 13.23 10.16 -5.22
C GLY A 110 11.97 9.46 -4.74
N PRO A 111 11.96 8.12 -4.84
CA PRO A 111 10.78 7.31 -4.55
C PRO A 111 10.50 7.16 -3.05
N THR A 112 9.30 6.66 -2.75
CA THR A 112 8.88 6.25 -1.39
C THR A 112 8.21 4.88 -1.46
N VAL A 113 8.39 4.07 -0.43
CA VAL A 113 7.61 2.83 -0.20
C VAL A 113 6.54 3.13 0.84
N LEU A 114 5.29 2.86 0.50
CA LEU A 114 4.14 3.00 1.40
C LEU A 114 3.52 1.62 1.62
N GLU A 115 3.55 1.11 2.83
CA GLU A 115 2.91 -0.13 3.20
C GLU A 115 1.56 0.15 3.85
N CYS A 116 0.48 -0.28 3.19
CA CYS A 116 -0.88 -0.17 3.69
C CYS A 116 -1.29 -1.49 4.33
N ILE A 117 -1.39 -1.52 5.66
CA ILE A 117 -1.84 -2.68 6.41
C ILE A 117 -3.35 -2.82 6.24
N THR A 118 -3.75 -3.91 5.64
CA THR A 118 -5.16 -4.23 5.38
C THR A 118 -5.39 -5.73 5.55
N TYR A 119 -6.55 -6.21 5.10
CA TYR A 119 -6.87 -7.64 5.17
C TYR A 119 -7.69 -8.11 3.97
N ARG A 120 -7.35 -9.28 3.45
CA ARG A 120 -8.10 -9.92 2.40
C ARG A 120 -9.29 -10.68 2.97
N MET A 121 -10.50 -10.08 2.94
CA MET A 121 -11.71 -10.64 3.54
C MET A 121 -12.20 -11.93 2.88
N ARG A 122 -11.87 -12.16 1.60
CA ARG A 122 -12.26 -13.36 0.85
C ARG A 122 -11.04 -14.23 0.55
N GLY A 123 -11.26 -15.44 0.00
CA GLY A 123 -10.19 -16.28 -0.53
C GLY A 123 -9.39 -15.56 -1.63
N HIS A 124 -8.20 -16.05 -1.91
CA HIS A 124 -7.36 -15.51 -2.99
C HIS A 124 -8.05 -15.72 -4.35
N ALA A 125 -8.64 -16.89 -4.58
CA ALA A 125 -9.47 -17.17 -5.74
C ALA A 125 -10.96 -17.16 -5.37
N ARG A 126 -11.81 -16.86 -6.35
CA ARG A 126 -13.27 -16.71 -6.16
C ARG A 126 -13.95 -17.91 -5.50
N PHE A 127 -13.44 -19.11 -5.72
CA PHE A 127 -13.99 -20.40 -5.25
C PHE A 127 -13.15 -21.03 -4.13
N GLU A 128 -12.19 -20.30 -3.57
CA GLU A 128 -11.34 -20.78 -2.51
C GLU A 128 -12.01 -20.63 -1.15
N ALA A 129 -12.11 -21.75 -0.40
CA ALA A 129 -12.70 -21.72 0.94
C ALA A 129 -11.85 -21.00 1.99
N ALA A 130 -10.55 -20.76 1.69
CA ALA A 130 -9.60 -20.05 2.55
C ALA A 130 -9.53 -20.56 4.00
N GLY A 131 -9.65 -21.88 4.20
CA GLY A 131 -9.67 -22.53 5.51
C GLY A 131 -8.36 -22.45 6.30
N TYR A 132 -7.31 -21.86 5.73
CA TYR A 132 -6.03 -21.59 6.40
C TYR A 132 -6.08 -20.36 7.33
N ARG A 133 -7.16 -19.56 7.28
CA ARG A 133 -7.33 -18.38 8.12
C ARG A 133 -8.21 -18.70 9.32
N PRO A 134 -7.79 -18.35 10.56
CA PRO A 134 -8.64 -18.48 11.74
C PRO A 134 -9.92 -17.62 11.60
N ALA A 135 -11.06 -18.16 11.99
CA ALA A 135 -12.34 -17.44 11.92
C ALA A 135 -12.33 -16.16 12.76
N GLU A 136 -11.71 -16.22 13.95
CA GLU A 136 -11.57 -15.07 14.85
C GLU A 136 -10.75 -13.95 14.24
N GLU A 137 -9.75 -14.29 13.42
CA GLU A 137 -8.94 -13.30 12.69
C GLU A 137 -9.80 -12.56 11.68
N VAL A 138 -10.60 -13.30 10.90
CA VAL A 138 -11.51 -12.71 9.91
C VAL A 138 -12.54 -11.79 10.58
N GLU A 139 -13.16 -12.24 11.68
CA GLU A 139 -14.16 -11.43 12.41
C GLU A 139 -13.55 -10.15 12.98
N ARG A 140 -12.34 -10.22 13.53
CA ARG A 140 -11.63 -9.03 14.01
C ARG A 140 -11.39 -8.02 12.89
N TRP A 141 -10.99 -8.46 11.70
CA TRP A 141 -10.75 -7.56 10.58
C TRP A 141 -12.04 -6.99 9.97
N LYS A 142 -13.17 -7.69 10.06
CA LYS A 142 -14.48 -7.14 9.67
C LYS A 142 -14.87 -5.91 10.49
N GLN A 143 -14.47 -5.86 11.77
CA GLN A 143 -14.70 -4.70 12.64
C GLN A 143 -13.89 -3.48 12.19
N LEU A 144 -12.88 -3.68 11.33
CA LEU A 144 -12.01 -2.63 10.79
C LEU A 144 -12.34 -2.32 9.33
N ASP A 145 -13.56 -2.60 8.88
CA ASP A 145 -13.99 -2.29 7.51
C ASP A 145 -13.81 -0.80 7.21
N PRO A 146 -13.05 -0.44 6.17
CA PRO A 146 -12.72 0.96 5.87
C PRO A 146 -13.95 1.80 5.51
N ILE A 147 -14.98 1.19 4.92
CA ILE A 147 -16.21 1.89 4.52
C ILE A 147 -17.01 2.26 5.76
N LEU A 148 -17.23 1.31 6.66
CA LEU A 148 -17.96 1.54 7.90
C LEU A 148 -17.25 2.57 8.78
N ARG A 149 -15.93 2.42 8.97
CA ARG A 149 -15.11 3.34 9.76
C ARG A 149 -15.13 4.78 9.22
N LEU A 150 -15.06 4.94 7.91
CA LEU A 150 -15.17 6.29 7.32
C LEU A 150 -16.55 6.87 7.51
N GLY A 151 -17.60 6.08 7.29
CA GLY A 151 -19.00 6.52 7.51
C GLY A 151 -19.23 6.99 8.94
N GLU A 152 -18.80 6.21 9.93
CA GLU A 152 -18.89 6.59 11.36
C GLU A 152 -18.10 7.88 11.66
N ALA A 153 -16.90 8.03 11.10
CA ALA A 153 -16.08 9.22 11.29
C ALA A 153 -16.73 10.48 10.67
N LEU A 154 -17.33 10.36 9.50
CA LEU A 154 -18.03 11.46 8.84
C LEU A 154 -19.27 11.90 9.62
N GLN A 155 -20.05 10.95 10.15
CA GLN A 155 -21.21 11.24 10.99
C GLN A 155 -20.79 11.89 12.31
N ALA A 156 -19.81 11.32 12.99
CA ALA A 156 -19.31 11.86 14.25
C ALA A 156 -18.71 13.28 14.10
N GLY A 157 -18.11 13.55 12.94
CA GLY A 157 -17.60 14.88 12.59
C GLY A 157 -18.65 15.86 12.09
N GLY A 158 -19.93 15.47 11.95
CA GLY A 158 -21.00 16.30 11.40
C GLY A 158 -20.82 16.63 9.91
N LEU A 159 -20.04 15.84 9.19
CA LEU A 159 -19.73 16.04 7.77
C LEU A 159 -20.71 15.32 6.83
N ALA A 160 -21.44 14.33 7.33
CA ALA A 160 -22.49 13.62 6.59
C ALA A 160 -23.54 13.08 7.55
N THR A 161 -24.77 12.99 7.09
CA THR A 161 -25.88 12.30 7.79
C THR A 161 -25.96 10.84 7.36
N GLY A 162 -26.63 9.99 8.16
CA GLY A 162 -26.87 8.60 7.80
C GLY A 162 -27.59 8.45 6.46
N GLY A 163 -28.61 9.30 6.20
CA GLY A 163 -29.35 9.26 4.94
C GLY A 163 -28.54 9.66 3.71
N GLU A 164 -27.55 10.54 3.84
CA GLU A 164 -26.62 10.86 2.75
C GLU A 164 -25.67 9.72 2.46
N LEU A 165 -25.20 9.01 3.48
CA LEU A 165 -24.30 7.85 3.31
C LEU A 165 -25.00 6.63 2.70
N GLU A 166 -26.33 6.48 2.93
CA GLU A 166 -27.13 5.41 2.31
C GLU A 166 -27.37 5.63 0.79
N GLN A 167 -27.14 6.83 0.28
CA GLN A 167 -27.30 7.18 -1.13
C GLN A 167 -26.03 6.96 -1.97
N ILE A 168 -24.92 6.65 -1.32
CA ILE A 168 -23.62 6.39 -1.94
C ILE A 168 -23.45 4.88 -2.14
#